data_33f0d8a43fdc579a5a222448b9b44f11
#
_entry.id   33f0d8a43fdc579a5a222448b9b44f11
#
_cell.length_a   1.000
_cell.length_b   1.000
_cell.length_c   1.000
_cell.angle_alpha   90.00
_cell.angle_beta   90.00
_cell.angle_gamma   90.00
#
_symmetry.space_group_name_H-M   'P 1'
#
loop_
_entity.id
_entity.type
_entity.pdbx_description
1 polymer ?
#
loop_
_entity_poly.entity_id
_entity_poly.type
_entity_poly.pdbx_seq_one_letter_code
_entity_poly.pdbx_strand_id
1 'polypeptide(L)'
;KWASIHQGYFKMIVNAEKSVYIQTAYFIPDDSLSEALKTAALGGVDVRIMIPGKKDHPFVHWASTSYLSDLLDSGVKAYIYNYDRFMHTKAVMVDGRIASVGSANFDIRSFQYNFEINAVVYDPATVSQLERQFREDMKQCIELTRELYDSRNLFIRIRESVSRLISPLL
;
A
#
# COMPACT_ATOMS: atom_id res chain seq x y z
N LYS A 1 -12.04 -20.25 -7.37
CA LYS A 1 -12.54 -18.93 -6.96
C LYS A 1 -11.67 -17.88 -7.67
N TRP A 2 -12.28 -16.92 -8.34
CA TRP A 2 -11.57 -15.84 -9.02
C TRP A 2 -11.16 -14.77 -7.99
N ALA A 3 -9.90 -14.38 -7.97
CA ALA A 3 -9.39 -13.29 -7.14
C ALA A 3 -9.38 -11.98 -7.97
N SER A 4 -10.58 -11.52 -8.39
CA SER A 4 -10.70 -10.46 -9.42
C SER A 4 -10.05 -9.13 -9.04
N ILE A 5 -10.17 -8.70 -7.76
CA ILE A 5 -9.55 -7.45 -7.29
C ILE A 5 -8.02 -7.59 -7.31
N HIS A 6 -7.47 -8.69 -6.80
CA HIS A 6 -6.05 -8.98 -6.83
C HIS A 6 -5.49 -8.97 -8.26
N GLN A 7 -6.15 -9.71 -9.18
CA GLN A 7 -5.74 -9.77 -10.58
C GLN A 7 -5.83 -8.39 -11.26
N GLY A 8 -6.86 -7.62 -10.92
CA GLY A 8 -7.00 -6.24 -11.37
C GLY A 8 -5.84 -5.37 -10.91
N TYR A 9 -5.49 -5.40 -9.62
CA TYR A 9 -4.36 -4.66 -9.08
C TYR A 9 -3.03 -5.07 -9.68
N PHE A 10 -2.78 -6.39 -9.80
CA PHE A 10 -1.59 -6.89 -10.47
C PHE A 10 -1.48 -6.33 -11.89
N LYS A 11 -2.56 -6.42 -12.68
CA LYS A 11 -2.60 -5.89 -14.04
C LYS A 11 -2.39 -4.38 -14.11
N MET A 12 -2.98 -3.60 -13.19
CA MET A 12 -2.78 -2.16 -13.12
C MET A 12 -1.32 -1.82 -12.86
N ILE A 13 -0.67 -2.51 -11.91
CA ILE A 13 0.71 -2.24 -11.50
C ILE A 13 1.71 -2.64 -12.59
N VAL A 14 1.59 -3.82 -13.19
CA VAL A 14 2.55 -4.28 -14.21
C VAL A 14 2.45 -3.51 -15.54
N ASN A 15 1.34 -2.82 -15.78
CA ASN A 15 1.17 -1.96 -16.94
C ASN A 15 1.36 -0.46 -16.63
N ALA A 16 1.81 -0.12 -15.43
CA ALA A 16 2.07 1.26 -15.06
C ALA A 16 3.31 1.79 -15.82
N GLU A 17 3.18 3.00 -16.38
CA GLU A 17 4.23 3.68 -17.14
C GLU A 17 4.84 4.86 -16.39
N LYS A 18 4.09 5.48 -15.47
CA LYS A 18 4.49 6.74 -14.81
C LYS A 18 4.39 6.68 -13.30
N SER A 19 3.25 6.22 -12.78
CA SER A 19 2.99 6.28 -11.34
C SER A 19 2.02 5.20 -10.86
N VAL A 20 2.28 4.70 -9.64
CA VAL A 20 1.38 3.85 -8.87
C VAL A 20 1.25 4.45 -7.48
N TYR A 21 0.06 4.93 -7.12
CA TYR A 21 -0.23 5.46 -5.79
C TYR A 21 -1.23 4.55 -5.07
N ILE A 22 -0.84 4.08 -3.91
CA ILE A 22 -1.65 3.17 -3.08
C ILE A 22 -1.92 3.84 -1.74
N GLN A 23 -3.19 3.90 -1.36
CA GLN A 23 -3.62 4.34 -0.03
C GLN A 23 -4.47 3.22 0.57
N THR A 24 -4.01 2.62 1.66
CA THR A 24 -4.68 1.45 2.25
C THR A 24 -4.53 1.43 3.76
N ALA A 25 -5.56 0.96 4.46
CA ALA A 25 -5.50 0.80 5.91
C ALA A 25 -4.55 -0.34 6.32
N TYR A 26 -4.51 -1.43 5.54
CA TYR A 26 -3.64 -2.59 5.77
C TYR A 26 -2.85 -2.89 4.50
N PHE A 27 -1.54 -3.07 4.66
CA PHE A 27 -0.62 -3.36 3.55
C PHE A 27 0.13 -4.67 3.85
N ILE A 28 -0.44 -5.78 3.40
CA ILE A 28 0.11 -7.15 3.55
C ILE A 28 -0.02 -7.84 2.18
N PRO A 29 0.74 -7.39 1.18
CA PRO A 29 0.71 -7.96 -0.16
C PRO A 29 1.21 -9.40 -0.16
N ASP A 30 0.74 -10.18 -1.13
CA ASP A 30 1.39 -11.43 -1.47
C ASP A 30 2.68 -11.20 -2.29
N ASP A 31 3.40 -12.27 -2.55
CA ASP A 31 4.67 -12.21 -3.29
C ASP A 31 4.49 -11.63 -4.70
N SER A 32 3.38 -11.95 -5.37
CA SER A 32 3.15 -11.49 -6.74
C SER A 32 2.97 -9.97 -6.83
N LEU A 33 2.19 -9.39 -5.92
CA LEU A 33 1.99 -7.94 -5.85
C LEU A 33 3.23 -7.22 -5.32
N SER A 34 3.96 -7.82 -4.38
CA SER A 34 5.23 -7.29 -3.89
C SER A 34 6.25 -7.18 -5.02
N GLU A 35 6.43 -8.24 -5.80
CA GLU A 35 7.36 -8.26 -6.93
C GLU A 35 6.91 -7.33 -8.07
N ALA A 36 5.60 -7.21 -8.31
CA ALA A 36 5.08 -6.26 -9.29
C ALA A 36 5.42 -4.80 -8.91
N LEU A 37 5.25 -4.43 -7.62
CA LEU A 37 5.58 -3.10 -7.12
C LEU A 37 7.08 -2.80 -7.20
N LYS A 38 7.94 -3.77 -6.81
CA LYS A 38 9.40 -3.63 -6.93
C LYS A 38 9.81 -3.46 -8.38
N THR A 39 9.30 -4.31 -9.27
CA THR A 39 9.63 -4.28 -10.70
C THR A 39 9.22 -2.95 -11.33
N ALA A 40 8.03 -2.44 -11.00
CA ALA A 40 7.56 -1.14 -11.46
C ALA A 40 8.51 -0.02 -10.99
N ALA A 41 8.86 0.02 -9.70
CA ALA A 41 9.76 1.02 -9.14
C ALA A 41 11.17 0.96 -9.74
N LEU A 42 11.75 -0.23 -9.87
CA LEU A 42 13.05 -0.44 -10.53
C LEU A 42 13.01 -0.05 -12.02
N GLY A 43 11.86 -0.17 -12.65
CA GLY A 43 11.61 0.29 -14.03
C GLY A 43 11.43 1.80 -14.16
N GLY A 44 11.51 2.57 -13.06
CA GLY A 44 11.40 4.03 -13.07
C GLY A 44 9.98 4.57 -12.83
N VAL A 45 9.00 3.72 -12.53
CA VAL A 45 7.66 4.15 -12.16
C VAL A 45 7.69 4.76 -10.74
N ASP A 46 7.05 5.91 -10.54
CA ASP A 46 6.93 6.56 -9.21
C ASP A 46 5.90 5.81 -8.35
N VAL A 47 6.37 4.83 -7.58
CA VAL A 47 5.54 4.01 -6.70
C VAL A 47 5.50 4.61 -5.31
N ARG A 48 4.28 4.96 -4.83
CA ARG A 48 4.07 5.55 -3.51
C ARG A 48 2.97 4.79 -2.76
N ILE A 49 3.26 4.44 -1.51
CA ILE A 49 2.33 3.71 -0.65
C ILE A 49 2.11 4.50 0.64
N MET A 50 0.84 4.71 0.99
CA MET A 50 0.45 5.39 2.22
C MET A 50 -0.36 4.46 3.11
N ILE A 51 0.06 4.33 4.37
CA ILE A 51 -0.64 3.58 5.42
C ILE A 51 -0.93 4.49 6.62
N PRO A 52 -1.93 4.15 7.47
CA PRO A 52 -2.20 4.94 8.67
C PRO A 52 -1.08 4.82 9.71
N GLY A 53 -0.76 5.91 10.38
CA GLY A 53 0.11 5.90 11.56
C GLY A 53 -0.65 5.51 12.83
N LYS A 54 -1.92 5.90 12.93
CA LYS A 54 -2.79 5.49 14.04
C LYS A 54 -3.13 4.01 13.92
N LYS A 55 -2.75 3.25 14.94
CA LYS A 55 -2.92 1.80 14.96
C LYS A 55 -4.36 1.44 15.32
N ASP A 56 -5.03 0.75 14.42
CA ASP A 56 -6.29 0.05 14.69
C ASP A 56 -5.98 -1.31 15.33
N HIS A 57 -5.18 -2.11 14.62
CA HIS A 57 -4.65 -3.39 15.09
C HIS A 57 -3.11 -3.35 15.12
N PRO A 58 -2.47 -3.42 16.31
CA PRO A 58 -1.01 -3.30 16.42
C PRO A 58 -0.23 -4.30 15.57
N PHE A 59 -0.66 -5.57 15.53
CA PHE A 59 0.02 -6.61 14.75
C PHE A 59 -0.05 -6.34 13.24
N VAL A 60 -1.20 -5.90 12.73
CA VAL A 60 -1.37 -5.54 11.31
C VAL A 60 -0.49 -4.35 10.94
N HIS A 61 -0.41 -3.34 11.81
CA HIS A 61 0.46 -2.20 11.59
C HIS A 61 1.94 -2.60 11.53
N TRP A 62 2.41 -3.45 12.45
CA TRP A 62 3.80 -3.94 12.44
C TRP A 62 4.09 -4.79 11.21
N ALA A 63 3.16 -5.68 10.81
CA ALA A 63 3.28 -6.44 9.58
C ALA A 63 3.37 -5.51 8.36
N SER A 64 2.44 -4.55 8.22
CA SER A 64 2.43 -3.58 7.11
C SER A 64 3.75 -2.82 7.02
N THR A 65 4.30 -2.38 8.15
CA THR A 65 5.58 -1.66 8.19
C THR A 65 6.76 -2.55 7.76
N SER A 66 6.74 -3.83 8.13
CA SER A 66 7.75 -4.81 7.69
C SER A 66 7.71 -5.03 6.18
N TYR A 67 6.51 -5.19 5.58
CA TYR A 67 6.37 -5.31 4.13
C TYR A 67 6.84 -4.06 3.39
N LEU A 68 6.53 -2.86 3.90
CA LEU A 68 7.01 -1.61 3.31
C LEU A 68 8.53 -1.55 3.28
N SER A 69 9.20 -2.00 4.35
CA SER A 69 10.67 -1.97 4.41
C SER A 69 11.33 -2.76 3.27
N ASP A 70 10.75 -3.88 2.87
CA ASP A 70 11.28 -4.70 1.78
C ASP A 70 11.17 -4.02 0.41
N LEU A 71 10.28 -3.05 0.29
CA LEU A 71 10.05 -2.30 -0.95
C LEU A 71 10.95 -1.07 -1.07
N LEU A 72 11.44 -0.53 0.06
CA LEU A 72 12.25 0.70 0.08
C LEU A 72 13.52 0.57 -0.78
N ASP A 73 14.18 -0.59 -0.73
CA ASP A 73 15.42 -0.84 -1.49
C ASP A 73 15.21 -0.86 -3.01
N SER A 74 13.98 -1.03 -3.44
CA SER A 74 13.60 -0.99 -4.86
C SER A 74 13.18 0.41 -5.34
N GLY A 75 13.25 1.42 -4.46
CA GLY A 75 12.87 2.80 -4.79
C GLY A 75 11.39 3.13 -4.55
N VAL A 76 10.62 2.22 -3.97
CA VAL A 76 9.25 2.51 -3.53
C VAL A 76 9.28 3.51 -2.38
N LYS A 77 8.44 4.54 -2.44
CA LYS A 77 8.29 5.55 -1.38
C LYS A 77 7.14 5.19 -0.48
N ALA A 78 7.40 5.09 0.81
CA ALA A 78 6.41 4.73 1.83
C ALA A 78 6.10 5.92 2.74
N TYR A 79 4.82 6.11 3.04
CA TYR A 79 4.31 7.24 3.82
C TYR A 79 3.44 6.74 4.97
N ILE A 80 3.72 7.24 6.16
CA ILE A 80 2.93 6.97 7.37
C ILE A 80 2.07 8.22 7.62
N TYR A 81 0.75 8.07 7.42
CA TYR A 81 -0.20 9.15 7.62
C TYR A 81 -0.28 9.55 9.10
N ASN A 82 -0.62 10.79 9.36
CA ASN A 82 -0.70 11.41 10.69
C ASN A 82 -1.24 10.48 11.79
N TYR A 83 -0.47 10.35 12.89
CA TYR A 83 -0.80 9.47 14.02
C TYR A 83 -2.05 9.90 14.81
N ASP A 84 -2.46 11.15 14.71
CA ASP A 84 -3.63 11.68 15.42
C ASP A 84 -4.94 11.47 14.65
N ARG A 85 -4.86 11.11 13.37
CA ARG A 85 -6.02 10.93 12.50
C ARG A 85 -6.12 9.48 12.02
N PHE A 86 -7.35 8.99 11.96
CA PHE A 86 -7.63 7.67 11.45
C PHE A 86 -7.85 7.71 9.94
N MET A 87 -7.01 7.00 9.20
CA MET A 87 -7.16 6.81 7.76
C MET A 87 -7.61 5.37 7.48
N HIS A 88 -8.73 5.23 6.77
CA HIS A 88 -9.27 3.90 6.40
C HIS A 88 -9.59 3.79 4.91
N THR A 89 -8.96 4.61 4.10
CA THR A 89 -9.08 4.62 2.63
C THR A 89 -8.50 3.33 2.05
N LYS A 90 -9.09 2.86 0.95
CA LYS A 90 -8.55 1.79 0.11
C LYS A 90 -8.68 2.24 -1.34
N ALA A 91 -7.60 2.75 -1.87
CA ALA A 91 -7.54 3.29 -3.22
C ALA A 91 -6.20 2.92 -3.88
N VAL A 92 -6.25 2.58 -5.14
CA VAL A 92 -5.09 2.36 -6.02
C VAL A 92 -5.29 3.23 -7.24
N MET A 93 -4.34 4.10 -7.55
CA MET A 93 -4.36 5.01 -8.70
C MET A 93 -3.13 4.77 -9.55
N VAL A 94 -3.31 4.69 -10.88
CA VAL A 94 -2.21 4.42 -11.81
C VAL A 94 -2.25 5.39 -12.97
N ASP A 95 -1.13 6.04 -13.21
CA ASP A 95 -0.82 6.91 -14.36
C ASP A 95 -1.78 8.08 -14.60
N GLY A 96 -2.60 8.45 -13.63
CA GLY A 96 -3.68 9.43 -13.81
C GLY A 96 -4.78 8.95 -14.76
N ARG A 97 -4.83 7.66 -15.09
CA ARG A 97 -5.73 7.07 -16.08
C ARG A 97 -6.76 6.10 -15.51
N ILE A 98 -6.40 5.40 -14.45
CA ILE A 98 -7.25 4.40 -13.81
C ILE A 98 -7.11 4.48 -12.31
N ALA A 99 -8.24 4.32 -11.61
CA ALA A 99 -8.26 4.17 -10.17
C ALA A 99 -9.20 3.05 -9.74
N SER A 100 -8.89 2.41 -8.63
CA SER A 100 -9.78 1.49 -7.94
C SER A 100 -10.02 2.02 -6.53
N VAL A 101 -11.28 2.14 -6.13
CA VAL A 101 -11.69 2.57 -4.79
C VAL A 101 -12.76 1.62 -4.26
N GLY A 102 -12.63 1.18 -3.01
CA GLY A 102 -13.62 0.26 -2.46
C GLY A 102 -13.35 -0.19 -1.04
N SER A 103 -13.76 -1.41 -0.72
CA SER A 103 -13.63 -2.00 0.60
C SER A 103 -12.34 -2.82 0.78
N ALA A 104 -11.73 -3.31 -0.30
CA ALA A 104 -10.57 -4.19 -0.25
C ALA A 104 -9.30 -3.46 0.18
N ASN A 105 -8.72 -3.85 1.31
CA ASN A 105 -7.36 -3.46 1.65
C ASN A 105 -6.34 -4.09 0.68
N PHE A 106 -5.12 -3.58 0.69
CA PHE A 106 -4.03 -4.17 -0.09
C PHE A 106 -3.39 -5.31 0.70
N ASP A 107 -4.19 -6.35 0.99
CA ASP A 107 -3.77 -7.50 1.80
C ASP A 107 -4.32 -8.84 1.29
N ILE A 108 -3.63 -9.91 1.67
CA ILE A 108 -3.96 -11.29 1.29
C ILE A 108 -5.39 -11.65 1.70
N ARG A 109 -5.82 -11.19 2.88
CA ARG A 109 -7.13 -11.53 3.42
C ARG A 109 -8.26 -10.93 2.59
N SER A 110 -8.14 -9.65 2.23
CA SER A 110 -9.10 -8.98 1.32
C SER A 110 -9.16 -9.67 -0.03
N PHE A 111 -8.03 -10.16 -0.54
CA PHE A 111 -8.00 -10.78 -1.87
C PHE A 111 -8.52 -12.21 -1.90
N GLN A 112 -8.33 -12.97 -0.84
CA GLN A 112 -8.58 -14.42 -0.86
C GLN A 112 -9.78 -14.87 -0.03
N TYR A 113 -10.07 -14.19 1.07
CA TYR A 113 -11.03 -14.69 2.08
C TYR A 113 -12.26 -13.81 2.25
N ASN A 114 -12.12 -12.49 2.16
CA ASN A 114 -13.21 -11.56 2.37
C ASN A 114 -14.14 -11.46 1.15
N PHE A 115 -15.36 -10.98 1.39
CA PHE A 115 -16.24 -10.46 0.35
C PHE A 115 -15.99 -8.95 0.25
N GLU A 116 -15.38 -8.54 -0.85
CA GLU A 116 -14.99 -7.15 -1.08
C GLU A 116 -15.63 -6.63 -2.36
N ILE A 117 -15.83 -5.32 -2.42
CA ILE A 117 -16.32 -4.63 -3.60
C ILE A 117 -15.46 -3.40 -3.90
N ASN A 118 -15.01 -3.28 -5.14
CA ASN A 118 -14.26 -2.12 -5.62
C ASN A 118 -14.87 -1.58 -6.91
N ALA A 119 -14.99 -0.27 -6.97
CA ALA A 119 -15.27 0.45 -8.20
C ALA A 119 -13.96 0.72 -8.94
N VAL A 120 -13.91 0.40 -10.23
CA VAL A 120 -12.80 0.76 -11.11
C VAL A 120 -13.22 1.95 -11.96
N VAL A 121 -12.46 3.03 -11.88
CA VAL A 121 -12.77 4.32 -12.49
C VAL A 121 -11.75 4.61 -13.59
N TYR A 122 -12.24 4.93 -14.78
CA TYR A 122 -11.43 5.29 -15.96
C TYR A 122 -11.60 6.77 -16.34
N ASP A 123 -12.44 7.52 -15.63
CA ASP A 123 -12.62 8.95 -15.88
C ASP A 123 -11.39 9.75 -15.42
N PRO A 124 -10.66 10.42 -16.33
CA PRO A 124 -9.43 11.12 -16.00
C PRO A 124 -9.62 12.26 -15.00
N ALA A 125 -10.76 12.91 -14.99
CA ALA A 125 -11.05 14.00 -14.06
C ALA A 125 -11.15 13.47 -12.63
N THR A 126 -11.87 12.38 -12.43
CA THR A 126 -12.01 11.70 -11.13
C THR A 126 -10.67 11.12 -10.66
N VAL A 127 -9.93 10.44 -11.54
CA VAL A 127 -8.62 9.88 -11.20
C VAL A 127 -7.65 10.99 -10.78
N SER A 128 -7.59 12.10 -11.53
CA SER A 128 -6.76 13.26 -11.20
C SER A 128 -7.16 13.91 -9.86
N GLN A 129 -8.45 13.90 -9.51
CA GLN A 129 -8.91 14.39 -8.22
C GLN A 129 -8.42 13.49 -7.07
N LEU A 130 -8.50 12.17 -7.22
CA LEU A 130 -7.98 11.21 -6.24
C LEU A 130 -6.46 11.34 -6.05
N GLU A 131 -5.71 11.49 -7.14
CA GLU A 131 -4.26 11.71 -7.05
C GLU A 131 -3.90 13.04 -6.39
N ARG A 132 -4.67 14.11 -6.67
CA ARG A 132 -4.47 15.40 -5.95
C ARG A 132 -4.71 15.23 -4.46
N GLN A 133 -5.78 14.53 -4.07
CA GLN A 133 -6.07 14.27 -2.66
C GLN A 133 -4.94 13.45 -2.02
N PHE A 134 -4.44 12.42 -2.68
CA PHE A 134 -3.30 11.64 -2.21
C PHE A 134 -2.07 12.54 -1.95
N ARG A 135 -1.76 13.46 -2.87
CA ARG A 135 -0.63 14.39 -2.71
C ARG A 135 -0.86 15.41 -1.56
N GLU A 136 -2.09 15.85 -1.34
CA GLU A 136 -2.42 16.69 -0.18
C GLU A 136 -2.27 15.91 1.13
N ASP A 137 -2.74 14.66 1.17
CA ASP A 137 -2.59 13.78 2.33
C ASP A 137 -1.11 13.50 2.65
N MET A 138 -0.25 13.37 1.63
CA MET A 138 1.20 13.21 1.82
C MET A 138 1.84 14.34 2.63
N LYS A 139 1.31 15.57 2.55
CA LYS A 139 1.83 16.70 3.34
C LYS A 139 1.64 16.51 4.85
N GLN A 140 0.78 15.59 5.25
CA GLN A 140 0.52 15.22 6.64
C GLN A 140 1.19 13.90 7.04
N CYS A 141 2.03 13.34 6.16
CA CYS A 141 2.70 12.08 6.37
C CYS A 141 4.15 12.28 6.84
N ILE A 142 4.66 11.25 7.49
CA ILE A 142 6.10 11.05 7.68
C ILE A 142 6.54 10.05 6.60
N GLU A 143 7.53 10.42 5.81
CA GLU A 143 8.13 9.48 4.86
C GLU A 143 8.97 8.46 5.61
N LEU A 144 8.71 7.19 5.35
CA LEU A 144 9.47 6.08 5.92
C LEU A 144 10.69 5.83 5.04
N THR A 145 11.83 6.40 5.40
CA THR A 145 13.10 6.13 4.73
C THR A 145 13.78 4.89 5.30
N ARG A 146 14.79 4.35 4.59
CA ARG A 146 15.60 3.23 5.08
C ARG A 146 16.30 3.61 6.41
N GLU A 147 16.87 4.81 6.49
CA GLU A 147 17.55 5.30 7.69
C GLU A 147 16.58 5.38 8.88
N LEU A 148 15.38 5.89 8.67
CA LEU A 148 14.37 5.97 9.70
C LEU A 148 13.89 4.57 10.12
N TYR A 149 13.77 3.63 9.17
CA TYR A 149 13.41 2.25 9.47
C TYR A 149 14.51 1.56 10.30
N ASP A 150 15.76 1.71 9.93
CA ASP A 150 16.91 1.04 10.59
C ASP A 150 17.25 1.66 11.96
N SER A 151 16.92 2.93 12.19
CA SER A 151 17.10 3.61 13.47
C SER A 151 16.16 3.11 14.58
N ARG A 152 15.19 2.24 14.27
CA ARG A 152 14.22 1.75 15.23
C ARG A 152 14.84 0.77 16.24
N ASN A 153 14.27 0.80 17.44
CA ASN A 153 14.66 -0.09 18.50
C ASN A 153 14.49 -1.57 18.09
N LEU A 154 15.44 -2.42 18.51
CA LEU A 154 15.44 -3.85 18.23
C LEU A 154 14.13 -4.55 18.63
N PHE A 155 13.49 -4.14 19.72
CA PHE A 155 12.18 -4.68 20.13
C PHE A 155 11.07 -4.41 19.10
N ILE A 156 11.09 -3.25 18.43
CA ILE A 156 10.12 -2.94 17.36
C ILE A 156 10.37 -3.87 16.18
N ARG A 157 11.63 -4.06 15.78
CA ARG A 157 12.01 -4.94 14.66
C ARG A 157 11.63 -6.40 14.93
N ILE A 158 11.80 -6.88 16.16
CA ILE A 158 11.35 -8.24 16.55
C ILE A 158 9.83 -8.36 16.45
N ARG A 159 9.07 -7.36 16.94
CA ARG A 159 7.62 -7.36 16.83
C ARG A 159 7.14 -7.35 15.37
N GLU A 160 7.79 -6.59 14.51
CA GLU A 160 7.52 -6.55 13.08
C GLU A 160 7.78 -7.92 12.43
N SER A 161 8.92 -8.56 12.73
CA SER A 161 9.26 -9.89 12.22
C SER A 161 8.26 -10.97 12.68
N VAL A 162 7.89 -10.97 13.96
CA VAL A 162 6.87 -11.89 14.48
C VAL A 162 5.51 -11.65 13.83
N SER A 163 5.11 -10.36 13.72
CA SER A 163 3.82 -10.01 13.09
C SER A 163 3.79 -10.42 11.62
N ARG A 164 4.92 -10.36 10.92
CA ARG A 164 5.03 -10.83 9.54
C ARG A 164 4.83 -12.35 9.42
N LEU A 165 5.36 -13.15 10.34
CA LEU A 165 5.17 -14.60 10.31
C LEU A 165 3.70 -15.01 10.44
N ILE A 166 2.92 -14.26 11.20
CA ILE A 166 1.49 -14.52 11.40
C ILE A 166 0.60 -13.73 10.44
N SER A 167 1.16 -12.85 9.62
CA SER A 167 0.40 -11.94 8.75
C SER A 167 -0.54 -12.62 7.76
N PRO A 168 -0.30 -13.85 7.24
CA PRO A 168 -1.27 -14.54 6.41
C PRO A 168 -2.56 -14.91 7.14
N LEU A 169 -2.56 -14.85 8.48
CA LEU A 169 -3.72 -15.16 9.34
C LEU A 169 -4.41 -13.88 9.86
N LEU A 170 -3.75 -12.70 9.70
CA LEU A 170 -4.28 -11.40 10.11
C LEU A 170 -5.13 -10.80 8.99
#